data_aa02a27801e8b72bf12b02ee6d1e5b25
#
_entry.id   aa02a27801e8b72bf12b02ee6d1e5b25
#
_cell.length_a   1.000
_cell.length_b   1.000
_cell.length_c   1.000
_cell.angle_alpha   90.00
_cell.angle_beta   90.00
_cell.angle_gamma   90.00
#
_symmetry.space_group_name_H-M   'P 1'
#
loop_
_entity.id
_entity.type
_entity.pdbx_description
1 polymer ?
#
loop_
_entity_poly.entity_id
_entity_poly.type
_entity_poly.pdbx_seq_one_letter_code
_entity_poly.pdbx_strand_id
1 'polypeptide(L)'
;LVFYLGTSILGLGHSAWGANLSKEYHERSRLFGVVAALGVIGAVVVLLIPIGAEALGREAAEIVPDMGWFIFWLVPVSMVWMLLRTPEIIAPETDHPRFRFRDYWSLLVKPDLLRLFLAQMALTLGPGWMSALYIFFFTDSRGFTATEASILLLIYVLAGIAGAPLTALLARRLSKHRTLMVTTTAYSLGLCMVMILPKGNVAAALPAMFWCGFMAAGFDLMIRAMLADVGDEVRLEQGQERLSLIYALNSLAAKIAGAFAIGVTFPLLQRLGYNPTDGAVNTEGAIRSLEWAYIAGPIVFVMLGGACVIGWRLDAERHAQIRRDLDTRDAQYAEAPILESLSSEPAIPVLGDRDS
;
A
#
# COMPACT_ATOMS: atom_id res chain seq x y z
N LEU A 1 -20.09 -6.78 -0.11
CA LEU A 1 -20.12 -5.66 -1.08
C LEU A 1 -20.34 -4.33 -0.35
N VAL A 2 -21.38 -4.19 0.49
CA VAL A 2 -21.68 -2.95 1.25
C VAL A 2 -20.52 -2.49 2.12
N PHE A 3 -19.87 -3.40 2.83
CA PHE A 3 -18.69 -3.13 3.65
C PHE A 3 -17.53 -2.54 2.82
N TYR A 4 -17.21 -3.15 1.68
CA TYR A 4 -16.15 -2.67 0.80
C TYR A 4 -16.47 -1.31 0.16
N LEU A 5 -17.74 -1.07 -0.17
CA LEU A 5 -18.18 0.23 -0.68
C LEU A 5 -18.02 1.30 0.41
N GLY A 6 -18.50 1.02 1.62
CA GLY A 6 -18.38 1.92 2.76
C GLY A 6 -16.93 2.28 3.10
N THR A 7 -16.05 1.29 3.21
CA THR A 7 -14.62 1.51 3.48
C THR A 7 -13.93 2.27 2.35
N SER A 8 -14.35 2.07 1.08
CA SER A 8 -13.81 2.80 -0.05
C SER A 8 -14.21 4.27 -0.03
N ILE A 9 -15.48 4.58 0.25
CA ILE A 9 -15.98 5.96 0.36
C ILE A 9 -15.29 6.68 1.53
N LEU A 10 -15.21 6.04 2.70
CA LEU A 10 -14.52 6.59 3.87
C LEU A 10 -13.04 6.85 3.58
N GLY A 11 -12.34 5.89 2.98
CA GLY A 11 -10.93 6.01 2.68
C GLY A 11 -10.63 7.12 1.65
N LEU A 12 -11.46 7.27 0.63
CA LEU A 12 -11.32 8.34 -0.36
C LEU A 12 -11.61 9.70 0.26
N GLY A 13 -12.71 9.83 1.00
CA GLY A 13 -13.09 11.07 1.68
C GLY A 13 -12.04 11.52 2.69
N HIS A 14 -11.56 10.60 3.53
CA HIS A 14 -10.52 10.87 4.52
C HIS A 14 -9.19 11.29 3.87
N SER A 15 -8.79 10.63 2.78
CA SER A 15 -7.56 10.97 2.06
C SER A 15 -7.66 12.32 1.35
N ALA A 16 -8.81 12.63 0.73
CA ALA A 16 -9.05 13.91 0.09
C ALA A 16 -9.09 15.06 1.10
N TRP A 17 -9.77 14.85 2.22
CA TRP A 17 -9.79 15.85 3.30
C TRP A 17 -8.40 16.09 3.88
N GLY A 18 -7.65 15.04 4.20
CA GLY A 18 -6.26 15.14 4.67
C GLY A 18 -5.34 15.86 3.70
N ALA A 19 -5.55 15.69 2.39
CA ALA A 19 -4.79 16.39 1.35
C ALA A 19 -5.07 17.91 1.32
N ASN A 20 -6.30 18.32 1.66
CA ASN A 20 -6.71 19.73 1.69
C ASN A 20 -6.34 20.45 2.99
N LEU A 21 -6.17 19.71 4.10
CA LEU A 21 -5.80 20.28 5.40
C LEU A 21 -4.40 20.88 5.41
N SER A 22 -3.50 20.39 4.57
CA SER A 22 -2.12 20.87 4.53
C SER A 22 -1.74 21.31 3.14
N LYS A 23 -1.37 22.58 2.99
CA LYS A 23 -0.89 23.17 1.73
C LYS A 23 0.61 22.98 1.54
N GLU A 24 1.36 22.80 2.63
CA GLU A 24 2.80 22.64 2.60
C GLU A 24 3.20 21.17 2.47
N TYR A 25 4.21 20.89 1.62
CA TYR A 25 4.71 19.53 1.37
C TYR A 25 5.15 18.80 2.64
N HIS A 26 5.85 19.48 3.55
CA HIS A 26 6.36 18.88 4.78
C HIS A 26 5.25 18.58 5.79
N GLU A 27 4.26 19.45 5.91
CA GLU A 27 3.09 19.24 6.76
C GLU A 27 2.23 18.07 6.27
N ARG A 28 1.98 18.02 4.95
CA ARG A 28 1.25 16.91 4.32
C ARG A 28 1.94 15.57 4.57
N SER A 29 3.26 15.51 4.40
CA SER A 29 4.05 14.31 4.68
C SER A 29 3.98 13.89 6.15
N ARG A 30 4.03 14.84 7.08
CA ARG A 30 3.89 14.60 8.52
C ARG A 30 2.48 14.08 8.85
N LEU A 31 1.44 14.69 8.28
CA LEU A 31 0.04 14.28 8.50
C LEU A 31 -0.18 12.84 8.07
N PHE A 32 0.20 12.49 6.83
CA PHE A 32 0.05 11.11 6.34
C PHE A 32 0.95 10.13 7.09
N GLY A 33 2.11 10.55 7.57
CA GLY A 33 2.96 9.74 8.44
C GLY A 33 2.28 9.42 9.77
N VAL A 34 1.62 10.39 10.40
CA VAL A 34 0.83 10.19 11.62
C VAL A 34 -0.36 9.27 11.36
N VAL A 35 -1.10 9.47 10.26
CA VAL A 35 -2.23 8.60 9.87
C VAL A 35 -1.76 7.15 9.68
N ALA A 36 -0.63 6.94 9.01
CA ALA A 36 -0.06 5.61 8.84
C ALA A 36 0.35 4.97 10.17
N ALA A 37 0.98 5.73 11.07
CA ALA A 37 1.36 5.26 12.40
C ALA A 37 0.12 4.88 13.24
N LEU A 38 -0.93 5.71 13.23
CA LEU A 38 -2.20 5.41 13.90
C LEU A 38 -2.88 4.17 13.29
N GLY A 39 -2.78 3.97 11.97
CA GLY A 39 -3.27 2.75 11.32
C GLY A 39 -2.58 1.48 11.85
N VAL A 40 -1.26 1.53 12.03
CA VAL A 40 -0.51 0.41 12.63
C VAL A 40 -0.90 0.21 14.09
N ILE A 41 -1.03 1.27 14.87
CA ILE A 41 -1.47 1.19 16.28
C ILE A 41 -2.86 0.56 16.35
N GLY A 42 -3.80 0.98 15.49
CA GLY A 42 -5.13 0.39 15.42
C GLY A 42 -5.10 -1.10 15.09
N ALA A 43 -4.27 -1.53 14.13
CA ALA A 43 -4.08 -2.95 13.82
C ALA A 43 -3.54 -3.74 15.02
N VAL A 44 -2.54 -3.20 15.72
CA VAL A 44 -1.98 -3.81 16.94
C VAL A 44 -3.04 -3.94 18.03
N VAL A 45 -3.82 -2.88 18.28
CA VAL A 45 -4.88 -2.90 19.31
C VAL A 45 -5.91 -3.98 18.99
N VAL A 46 -6.38 -4.08 17.75
CA VAL A 46 -7.34 -5.12 17.33
C VAL A 46 -6.77 -6.53 17.54
N LEU A 47 -5.50 -6.75 17.24
CA LEU A 47 -4.83 -8.04 17.43
C LEU A 47 -4.57 -8.39 18.89
N LEU A 48 -4.54 -7.40 19.80
CA LEU A 48 -4.42 -7.62 21.24
C LEU A 48 -5.76 -8.00 21.89
N ILE A 49 -6.91 -7.75 21.24
CA ILE A 49 -8.23 -8.08 21.81
C ILE A 49 -8.36 -9.58 22.09
N PRO A 50 -8.04 -10.51 21.15
CA PRO A 50 -8.11 -11.95 21.44
C PRO A 50 -7.22 -12.37 22.62
N ILE A 51 -6.01 -11.82 22.68
CA ILE A 51 -5.03 -12.13 23.73
C ILE A 51 -5.56 -11.68 25.09
N GLY A 52 -6.10 -10.47 25.16
CA GLY A 52 -6.69 -9.93 26.39
C GLY A 52 -7.96 -10.66 26.81
N ALA A 53 -8.83 -11.03 25.87
CA ALA A 53 -10.07 -11.74 26.13
C ALA A 53 -9.80 -13.14 26.71
N GLU A 54 -8.83 -13.88 26.16
CA GLU A 54 -8.42 -15.18 26.68
C GLU A 54 -7.85 -15.06 28.10
N ALA A 55 -7.00 -14.05 28.35
CA ALA A 55 -6.44 -13.78 29.69
C ALA A 55 -7.53 -13.47 30.73
N LEU A 56 -8.69 -12.96 30.32
CA LEU A 56 -9.86 -12.69 31.12
C LEU A 56 -10.82 -13.88 31.22
N GLY A 57 -10.47 -15.04 30.66
CA GLY A 57 -11.25 -16.27 30.70
C GLY A 57 -12.51 -16.23 29.81
N ARG A 58 -12.53 -15.38 28.77
CA ARG A 58 -13.64 -15.34 27.80
C ARG A 58 -13.59 -16.56 26.85
N GLU A 59 -14.75 -17.02 26.44
CA GLU A 59 -14.84 -18.12 25.48
C GLU A 59 -14.42 -17.71 24.07
N ALA A 60 -13.83 -18.64 23.33
CA ALA A 60 -13.36 -18.41 21.96
C ALA A 60 -14.46 -17.87 21.02
N ALA A 61 -15.71 -18.28 21.22
CA ALA A 61 -16.87 -17.82 20.45
C ALA A 61 -17.19 -16.33 20.62
N GLU A 62 -16.78 -15.71 21.74
CA GLU A 62 -17.04 -14.31 22.07
C GLU A 62 -15.96 -13.35 21.53
N ILE A 63 -14.77 -13.87 21.22
CA ILE A 63 -13.60 -13.08 20.84
C ILE A 63 -13.84 -12.27 19.55
N VAL A 64 -14.39 -12.90 18.51
CA VAL A 64 -14.66 -12.24 17.23
C VAL A 64 -15.76 -11.17 17.36
N PRO A 65 -16.89 -11.44 18.03
CA PRO A 65 -17.85 -10.39 18.39
C PRO A 65 -17.23 -9.21 19.16
N ASP A 66 -16.34 -9.45 20.12
CA ASP A 66 -15.66 -8.39 20.88
C ASP A 66 -14.83 -7.47 19.98
N MET A 67 -14.08 -8.03 19.02
CA MET A 67 -13.39 -7.25 18.00
C MET A 67 -14.37 -6.41 17.15
N GLY A 68 -15.50 -7.01 16.78
CA GLY A 68 -16.58 -6.33 16.05
C GLY A 68 -17.17 -5.16 16.83
N TRP A 69 -17.47 -5.35 18.12
CA TRP A 69 -17.99 -4.29 18.99
C TRP A 69 -16.98 -3.17 19.20
N PHE A 70 -15.69 -3.48 19.34
CA PHE A 70 -14.64 -2.47 19.43
C PHE A 70 -14.63 -1.56 18.19
N ILE A 71 -14.64 -2.13 16.98
CA ILE A 71 -14.68 -1.37 15.73
C ILE A 71 -15.98 -0.58 15.60
N PHE A 72 -17.12 -1.20 15.96
CA PHE A 72 -18.44 -0.58 15.89
C PHE A 72 -18.54 0.72 16.70
N TRP A 73 -17.91 0.78 17.85
CA TRP A 73 -17.88 2.00 18.68
C TRP A 73 -16.75 2.94 18.30
N LEU A 74 -15.57 2.43 17.97
CA LEU A 74 -14.41 3.26 17.65
C LEU A 74 -14.63 4.12 16.40
N VAL A 75 -15.23 3.56 15.34
CA VAL A 75 -15.41 4.28 14.07
C VAL A 75 -16.34 5.49 14.22
N PRO A 76 -17.58 5.40 14.75
CA PRO A 76 -18.41 6.59 14.92
C PRO A 76 -17.81 7.62 15.89
N VAL A 77 -17.21 7.18 16.99
CA VAL A 77 -16.58 8.09 17.96
C VAL A 77 -15.43 8.87 17.33
N SER A 78 -14.55 8.19 16.58
CA SER A 78 -13.43 8.84 15.90
C SER A 78 -13.92 9.78 14.80
N MET A 79 -14.97 9.41 14.05
CA MET A 79 -15.57 10.27 13.01
C MET A 79 -16.20 11.53 13.62
N VAL A 80 -17.00 11.39 14.69
CA VAL A 80 -17.59 12.54 15.38
C VAL A 80 -16.50 13.45 15.92
N TRP A 81 -15.46 12.88 16.55
CA TRP A 81 -14.32 13.66 17.03
C TRP A 81 -13.63 14.43 15.92
N MET A 82 -13.38 13.78 14.78
CA MET A 82 -12.76 14.39 13.61
C MET A 82 -13.63 15.53 13.06
N LEU A 83 -14.94 15.31 12.89
CA LEU A 83 -15.88 16.34 12.39
C LEU A 83 -15.97 17.56 13.30
N LEU A 84 -15.88 17.37 14.61
CA LEU A 84 -15.96 18.46 15.59
C LEU A 84 -14.65 19.27 15.74
N ARG A 85 -13.50 18.65 15.44
CA ARG A 85 -12.19 19.24 15.72
C ARG A 85 -11.38 19.63 14.49
N THR A 86 -11.72 19.08 13.32
CA THR A 86 -10.97 19.34 12.10
C THR A 86 -11.73 20.33 11.22
N PRO A 87 -11.13 21.49 10.88
CA PRO A 87 -11.78 22.44 9.99
C PRO A 87 -11.91 21.90 8.57
N GLU A 88 -13.02 22.14 7.93
CA GLU A 88 -13.19 21.85 6.51
C GLU A 88 -12.64 23.06 5.70
N ILE A 89 -11.53 22.85 5.02
CA ILE A 89 -10.96 23.83 4.11
C ILE A 89 -11.49 23.53 2.72
N ILE A 90 -12.50 24.27 2.29
CA ILE A 90 -13.02 24.19 0.93
C ILE A 90 -11.97 24.87 0.03
N ALA A 91 -11.28 24.07 -0.79
CA ALA A 91 -10.40 24.63 -1.80
C ALA A 91 -11.23 25.48 -2.78
N PRO A 92 -10.86 26.75 -3.08
CA PRO A 92 -11.52 27.48 -4.13
C PRO A 92 -11.46 26.68 -5.44
N GLU A 93 -12.55 26.66 -6.20
CA GLU A 93 -12.60 26.04 -7.52
C GLU A 93 -11.54 26.73 -8.41
N THR A 94 -10.33 26.22 -8.37
CA THR A 94 -9.36 26.49 -9.42
C THR A 94 -9.70 25.59 -10.59
N ASP A 95 -9.61 26.12 -11.79
CA ASP A 95 -9.82 25.41 -13.04
C ASP A 95 -8.90 24.17 -13.08
N HIS A 96 -9.35 23.10 -12.42
CA HIS A 96 -8.64 21.84 -12.47
C HIS A 96 -8.78 21.30 -13.90
N PRO A 97 -7.68 21.03 -14.61
CA PRO A 97 -7.76 20.41 -15.91
C PRO A 97 -8.62 19.15 -15.78
N ARG A 98 -9.79 19.16 -16.42
CA ARG A 98 -10.70 18.01 -16.40
C ARG A 98 -9.96 16.85 -17.03
N PHE A 99 -9.53 15.89 -16.22
CA PHE A 99 -8.93 14.66 -16.71
C PHE A 99 -9.92 13.96 -17.65
N ARG A 100 -9.50 13.75 -18.90
CA ARG A 100 -10.28 13.04 -19.89
C ARG A 100 -10.01 11.55 -19.75
N PHE A 101 -10.95 10.69 -20.11
CA PHE A 101 -10.75 9.23 -20.12
C PHE A 101 -9.48 8.83 -20.89
N ARG A 102 -9.14 9.57 -21.95
CA ARG A 102 -7.91 9.38 -22.72
C ARG A 102 -6.64 9.56 -21.88
N ASP A 103 -6.66 10.39 -20.84
CA ASP A 103 -5.50 10.62 -19.96
C ASP A 103 -5.24 9.38 -19.10
N TYR A 104 -6.30 8.77 -18.56
CA TYR A 104 -6.21 7.49 -17.84
C TYR A 104 -5.67 6.39 -18.75
N TRP A 105 -6.20 6.28 -19.95
CA TRP A 105 -5.77 5.28 -20.92
C TRP A 105 -4.31 5.44 -21.31
N SER A 106 -3.85 6.65 -21.57
CA SER A 106 -2.46 6.95 -21.93
C SER A 106 -1.46 6.53 -20.85
N LEU A 107 -1.83 6.62 -19.56
CA LEU A 107 -1.00 6.17 -18.45
C LEU A 107 -1.04 4.64 -18.29
N LEU A 108 -2.22 4.02 -18.45
CA LEU A 108 -2.36 2.56 -18.36
C LEU A 108 -1.58 1.82 -19.44
N VAL A 109 -1.44 2.40 -20.62
CA VAL A 109 -0.72 1.78 -21.75
C VAL A 109 0.79 2.06 -21.68
N LYS A 110 1.26 3.02 -20.86
CA LYS A 110 2.71 3.26 -20.70
C LYS A 110 3.36 2.01 -20.07
N PRO A 111 4.36 1.37 -20.77
CA PRO A 111 4.87 0.06 -20.34
C PRO A 111 5.38 0.03 -18.90
N ASP A 112 6.08 1.07 -18.45
CA ASP A 112 6.63 1.13 -17.11
C ASP A 112 5.54 1.26 -16.04
N LEU A 113 4.48 2.05 -16.29
CA LEU A 113 3.32 2.13 -15.40
C LEU A 113 2.52 0.83 -15.38
N LEU A 114 2.27 0.22 -16.54
CA LEU A 114 1.57 -1.06 -16.61
C LEU A 114 2.30 -2.15 -15.82
N ARG A 115 3.64 -2.22 -15.94
CA ARG A 115 4.47 -3.17 -15.17
C ARG A 115 4.35 -2.94 -13.67
N LEU A 116 4.33 -1.68 -13.21
CA LEU A 116 4.16 -1.35 -11.79
C LEU A 116 2.73 -1.64 -11.30
N PHE A 117 1.70 -1.37 -12.08
CA PHE A 117 0.33 -1.72 -11.71
C PHE A 117 0.13 -3.24 -11.63
N LEU A 118 0.68 -4.01 -12.57
CA LEU A 118 0.66 -5.48 -12.50
C LEU A 118 1.47 -5.99 -11.30
N ALA A 119 2.62 -5.40 -11.01
CA ALA A 119 3.39 -5.70 -9.81
C ALA A 119 2.58 -5.40 -8.54
N GLN A 120 1.92 -4.22 -8.45
CA GLN A 120 1.06 -3.87 -7.32
C GLN A 120 -0.09 -4.87 -7.16
N MET A 121 -0.76 -5.24 -8.25
CA MET A 121 -1.83 -6.25 -8.20
C MET A 121 -1.31 -7.59 -7.66
N ALA A 122 -0.21 -8.07 -8.18
CA ALA A 122 0.38 -9.34 -7.76
C ALA A 122 0.85 -9.30 -6.29
N LEU A 123 1.52 -8.21 -5.88
CA LEU A 123 2.00 -8.00 -4.51
C LEU A 123 0.88 -7.74 -3.50
N THR A 124 -0.31 -7.34 -3.94
CA THR A 124 -1.49 -7.25 -3.09
C THR A 124 -2.24 -8.58 -3.04
N LEU A 125 -2.33 -9.26 -4.17
CA LEU A 125 -3.03 -10.54 -4.29
C LEU A 125 -2.35 -11.63 -3.45
N GLY A 126 -1.02 -11.71 -3.45
CA GLY A 126 -0.26 -12.70 -2.68
C GLY A 126 -0.54 -12.62 -1.16
N PRO A 127 -0.23 -11.52 -0.47
CA PRO A 127 -0.56 -11.36 0.94
C PRO A 127 -2.06 -11.41 1.23
N GLY A 128 -2.91 -10.91 0.34
CA GLY A 128 -4.37 -10.99 0.48
C GLY A 128 -4.89 -12.44 0.46
N TRP A 129 -4.33 -13.27 -0.43
CA TRP A 129 -4.59 -14.70 -0.48
C TRP A 129 -4.13 -15.40 0.81
N MET A 130 -2.91 -15.12 1.26
CA MET A 130 -2.40 -15.62 2.52
C MET A 130 -3.31 -15.22 3.70
N SER A 131 -3.75 -13.98 3.77
CA SER A 131 -4.64 -13.47 4.80
C SER A 131 -5.99 -14.19 4.83
N ALA A 132 -6.56 -14.51 3.66
CA ALA A 132 -7.83 -15.24 3.56
C ALA A 132 -7.75 -16.66 4.11
N LEU A 133 -6.59 -17.32 3.99
CA LEU A 133 -6.36 -18.69 4.46
C LEU A 133 -5.67 -18.76 5.82
N TYR A 134 -5.27 -17.64 6.38
CA TYR A 134 -4.39 -17.51 7.54
C TYR A 134 -4.87 -18.33 8.75
N ILE A 135 -6.08 -18.05 9.18
CA ILE A 135 -6.63 -18.67 10.39
C ILE A 135 -6.78 -20.19 10.20
N PHE A 136 -7.31 -20.62 9.07
CA PHE A 136 -7.51 -22.06 8.76
C PHE A 136 -6.18 -22.82 8.68
N PHE A 137 -5.14 -22.20 8.10
CA PHE A 137 -3.82 -22.83 8.05
C PHE A 137 -3.23 -23.05 9.46
N PHE A 138 -3.29 -22.04 10.31
CA PHE A 138 -2.69 -22.16 11.63
C PHE A 138 -3.54 -23.00 12.60
N THR A 139 -4.87 -22.95 12.51
CA THR A 139 -5.74 -23.75 13.38
C THR A 139 -5.84 -25.19 12.90
N ASP A 140 -6.24 -25.43 11.66
CA ASP A 140 -6.60 -26.77 11.19
C ASP A 140 -5.39 -27.59 10.74
N SER A 141 -4.36 -26.93 10.18
CA SER A 141 -3.16 -27.65 9.73
C SER A 141 -2.10 -27.71 10.82
N ARG A 142 -1.86 -26.62 11.57
CA ARG A 142 -0.80 -26.56 12.58
C ARG A 142 -1.28 -26.83 14.00
N GLY A 143 -2.60 -26.83 14.25
CA GLY A 143 -3.20 -27.11 15.55
C GLY A 143 -2.99 -25.99 16.57
N PHE A 144 -2.85 -24.74 16.10
CA PHE A 144 -2.75 -23.58 16.98
C PHE A 144 -4.13 -23.08 17.38
N THR A 145 -4.21 -22.42 18.51
CA THR A 145 -5.42 -21.69 18.92
C THR A 145 -5.55 -20.39 18.10
N ALA A 146 -6.76 -19.82 18.05
CA ALA A 146 -6.99 -18.53 17.41
C ALA A 146 -6.15 -17.41 18.03
N THR A 147 -5.89 -17.48 19.34
CA THR A 147 -5.04 -16.53 20.05
C THR A 147 -3.58 -16.68 19.67
N GLU A 148 -3.06 -17.88 19.58
CA GLU A 148 -1.70 -18.14 19.10
C GLU A 148 -1.50 -17.65 17.66
N ALA A 149 -2.49 -17.87 16.79
CA ALA A 149 -2.50 -17.34 15.44
C ALA A 149 -2.49 -15.78 15.46
N SER A 150 -3.25 -15.16 16.35
CA SER A 150 -3.26 -13.69 16.50
C SER A 150 -1.92 -13.14 16.98
N ILE A 151 -1.23 -13.85 17.88
CA ILE A 151 0.15 -13.49 18.32
C ILE A 151 1.11 -13.55 17.12
N LEU A 152 1.04 -14.58 16.31
CA LEU A 152 1.88 -14.72 15.11
C LEU A 152 1.62 -13.59 14.11
N LEU A 153 0.36 -13.20 13.90
CA LEU A 153 -0.01 -12.07 13.05
C LEU A 153 0.47 -10.74 13.63
N LEU A 154 0.40 -10.57 14.95
CA LEU A 154 0.95 -9.41 15.63
C LEU A 154 2.46 -9.28 15.38
N ILE A 155 3.21 -10.37 15.52
CA ILE A 155 4.65 -10.40 15.23
C ILE A 155 4.93 -10.06 13.76
N TYR A 156 4.12 -10.57 12.83
CA TYR A 156 4.20 -10.23 11.41
C TYR A 156 4.04 -8.72 11.18
N VAL A 157 3.02 -8.09 11.79
CA VAL A 157 2.75 -6.65 11.67
C VAL A 157 3.87 -5.82 12.28
N LEU A 158 4.31 -6.17 13.50
CA LEU A 158 5.40 -5.48 14.18
C LEU A 158 6.74 -5.58 13.43
N ALA A 159 7.01 -6.75 12.86
CA ALA A 159 8.19 -6.97 12.02
C ALA A 159 8.19 -6.04 10.79
N GLY A 160 7.02 -5.76 10.21
CA GLY A 160 6.87 -4.81 9.12
C GLY A 160 7.32 -3.38 9.46
N ILE A 161 7.09 -2.94 10.69
CA ILE A 161 7.55 -1.61 11.17
C ILE A 161 9.09 -1.53 11.13
N ALA A 162 9.77 -2.59 11.56
CA ALA A 162 11.24 -2.66 11.51
C ALA A 162 11.76 -2.89 10.08
N GLY A 163 11.01 -3.62 9.26
CA GLY A 163 11.34 -3.94 7.88
C GLY A 163 11.37 -2.74 6.95
N ALA A 164 10.45 -1.79 7.12
CA ALA A 164 10.32 -0.63 6.25
C ALA A 164 11.59 0.26 6.19
N PRO A 165 12.19 0.71 7.31
CA PRO A 165 13.42 1.50 7.27
C PRO A 165 14.61 0.72 6.71
N LEU A 166 14.71 -0.58 7.01
CA LEU A 166 15.81 -1.39 6.47
C LEU A 166 15.65 -1.60 4.95
N THR A 167 14.44 -1.81 4.46
CA THR A 167 14.16 -1.87 3.02
C THR A 167 14.54 -0.55 2.34
N ALA A 168 14.23 0.60 2.96
CA ALA A 168 14.64 1.90 2.44
C ALA A 168 16.17 2.07 2.39
N LEU A 169 16.89 1.59 3.40
CA LEU A 169 18.37 1.56 3.40
C LEU A 169 18.92 0.64 2.31
N LEU A 170 18.31 -0.53 2.13
CA LEU A 170 18.69 -1.47 1.08
C LEU A 170 18.49 -0.89 -0.31
N ALA A 171 17.39 -0.16 -0.53
CA ALA A 171 17.08 0.51 -1.79
C ALA A 171 18.11 1.60 -2.16
N ARG A 172 18.72 2.25 -1.16
CA ARG A 172 19.82 3.20 -1.39
C ARG A 172 21.10 2.52 -1.89
N ARG A 173 21.33 1.24 -1.54
CA ARG A 173 22.52 0.49 -1.92
C ARG A 173 22.37 -0.32 -3.19
N LEU A 174 21.20 -0.96 -3.37
CA LEU A 174 20.95 -1.90 -4.47
C LEU A 174 20.14 -1.31 -5.63
N SER A 175 19.45 -0.21 -5.47
CA SER A 175 18.35 0.32 -6.28
C SER A 175 16.97 -0.24 -5.89
N LYS A 176 15.90 0.53 -6.22
CA LYS A 176 14.50 0.21 -5.83
C LYS A 176 14.01 -1.11 -6.42
N HIS A 177 14.21 -1.33 -7.72
CA HIS A 177 13.77 -2.55 -8.41
C HIS A 177 14.49 -3.81 -7.92
N ARG A 178 15.82 -3.72 -7.69
CA ARG A 178 16.58 -4.86 -7.13
C ARG A 178 16.16 -5.16 -5.69
N THR A 179 15.90 -4.14 -4.90
CA THR A 179 15.39 -4.29 -3.54
C THR A 179 14.03 -4.99 -3.54
N LEU A 180 13.12 -4.63 -4.46
CA LEU A 180 11.84 -5.30 -4.61
C LEU A 180 12.04 -6.79 -4.96
N MET A 181 12.94 -7.13 -5.91
CA MET A 181 13.24 -8.53 -6.24
C MET A 181 13.83 -9.30 -5.05
N VAL A 182 14.72 -8.69 -4.27
CA VAL A 182 15.30 -9.30 -3.07
C VAL A 182 14.23 -9.56 -2.02
N THR A 183 13.39 -8.57 -1.72
CA THR A 183 12.33 -8.71 -0.69
C THR A 183 11.27 -9.72 -1.10
N THR A 184 10.86 -9.78 -2.37
CA THR A 184 9.92 -10.77 -2.87
C THR A 184 10.47 -12.19 -2.81
N THR A 185 11.73 -12.38 -3.19
CA THR A 185 12.40 -13.69 -3.09
C THR A 185 12.58 -14.12 -1.63
N ALA A 186 13.05 -13.22 -0.77
CA ALA A 186 13.26 -13.49 0.64
C ALA A 186 11.95 -13.78 1.39
N TYR A 187 10.86 -13.09 1.04
CA TYR A 187 9.51 -13.38 1.53
C TYR A 187 9.04 -14.77 1.13
N SER A 188 9.23 -15.14 -0.14
CA SER A 188 8.85 -16.45 -0.67
C SER A 188 9.62 -17.59 0.01
N LEU A 189 10.91 -17.38 0.28
CA LEU A 189 11.71 -18.32 1.08
C LEU A 189 11.20 -18.42 2.53
N GLY A 190 10.77 -17.31 3.14
CA GLY A 190 10.13 -17.30 4.45
C GLY A 190 8.85 -18.12 4.48
N LEU A 191 8.01 -18.04 3.44
CA LEU A 191 6.82 -18.88 3.33
C LEU A 191 7.16 -20.38 3.20
N CYS A 192 8.23 -20.74 2.51
CA CYS A 192 8.71 -22.13 2.50
C CYS A 192 9.10 -22.60 3.89
N MET A 193 9.68 -21.72 4.74
CA MET A 193 9.98 -22.06 6.14
C MET A 193 8.68 -22.33 6.93
N VAL A 194 7.60 -21.58 6.65
CA VAL A 194 6.29 -21.80 7.30
C VAL A 194 5.72 -23.21 6.99
N MET A 195 6.01 -23.76 5.80
CA MET A 195 5.57 -25.11 5.42
C MET A 195 6.13 -26.22 6.32
N ILE A 196 7.37 -26.06 6.75
CA ILE A 196 8.09 -27.08 7.53
C ILE A 196 7.92 -26.93 9.05
N LEU A 197 7.06 -26.02 9.50
CA LEU A 197 6.81 -25.80 10.94
C LEU A 197 6.22 -27.04 11.61
N PRO A 198 6.74 -27.43 12.78
CA PRO A 198 6.14 -28.49 13.57
C PRO A 198 4.75 -28.10 14.08
N LYS A 199 3.84 -29.07 14.15
CA LYS A 199 2.50 -28.88 14.71
C LYS A 199 2.58 -28.55 16.20
N GLY A 200 1.74 -27.64 16.69
CA GLY A 200 1.63 -27.28 18.11
C GLY A 200 2.80 -26.50 18.70
N ASN A 201 3.77 -26.06 17.89
CA ASN A 201 4.92 -25.30 18.38
C ASN A 201 4.92 -23.87 17.86
N VAL A 202 4.27 -22.97 18.59
CA VAL A 202 4.18 -21.54 18.25
C VAL A 202 5.55 -20.87 18.27
N ALA A 203 6.43 -21.24 19.20
CA ALA A 203 7.76 -20.64 19.29
C ALA A 203 8.61 -20.88 18.03
N ALA A 204 8.44 -22.01 17.36
CA ALA A 204 9.10 -22.31 16.09
C ALA A 204 8.52 -21.46 14.93
N ALA A 205 7.27 -21.00 15.02
CA ALA A 205 6.62 -20.20 14.01
C ALA A 205 7.00 -18.70 14.09
N LEU A 206 7.39 -18.19 15.26
CA LEU A 206 7.73 -16.79 15.47
C LEU A 206 8.81 -16.26 14.51
N PRO A 207 9.97 -16.92 14.31
CA PRO A 207 11.00 -16.43 13.39
C PRO A 207 10.53 -16.37 11.93
N ALA A 208 9.75 -17.36 11.48
CA ALA A 208 9.24 -17.41 10.12
C ALA A 208 8.23 -16.28 9.85
N MET A 209 7.31 -16.04 10.79
CA MET A 209 6.32 -14.96 10.70
C MET A 209 6.98 -13.59 10.80
N PHE A 210 7.96 -13.43 11.70
CA PHE A 210 8.77 -12.21 11.77
C PHE A 210 9.46 -11.93 10.43
N TRP A 211 10.12 -12.94 9.85
CA TRP A 211 10.80 -12.80 8.57
C TRP A 211 9.85 -12.41 7.43
N CYS A 212 8.70 -13.08 7.33
CA CYS A 212 7.70 -12.76 6.32
C CYS A 212 7.19 -11.31 6.47
N GLY A 213 6.83 -10.89 7.67
CA GLY A 213 6.34 -9.53 7.93
C GLY A 213 7.40 -8.47 7.63
N PHE A 214 8.65 -8.74 8.03
CA PHE A 214 9.79 -7.87 7.81
C PHE A 214 10.05 -7.63 6.31
N MET A 215 9.98 -8.68 5.47
CA MET A 215 10.19 -8.58 4.03
C MET A 215 8.98 -7.97 3.31
N ALA A 216 7.76 -8.26 3.75
CA ALA A 216 6.53 -7.76 3.13
C ALA A 216 6.41 -6.23 3.18
N ALA A 217 6.97 -5.59 4.20
CA ALA A 217 7.02 -4.13 4.31
C ALA A 217 7.67 -3.43 3.10
N GLY A 218 8.57 -4.14 2.41
CA GLY A 218 9.24 -3.63 1.22
C GLY A 218 8.35 -3.49 -0.02
N PHE A 219 7.26 -4.23 -0.11
CA PHE A 219 6.46 -4.30 -1.32
C PHE A 219 5.83 -2.97 -1.70
N ASP A 220 4.94 -2.47 -0.87
CA ASP A 220 4.24 -1.21 -1.11
C ASP A 220 5.20 -0.01 -1.12
N LEU A 221 6.21 -0.02 -0.22
CA LEU A 221 7.22 1.04 -0.16
C LEU A 221 8.00 1.17 -1.48
N MET A 222 8.44 0.06 -2.07
CA MET A 222 9.20 0.09 -3.32
C MET A 222 8.33 0.45 -4.52
N ILE A 223 7.12 -0.09 -4.60
CA ILE A 223 6.18 0.26 -5.69
C ILE A 223 5.87 1.76 -5.66
N ARG A 224 5.52 2.32 -4.51
CA ARG A 224 5.24 3.77 -4.38
C ARG A 224 6.45 4.62 -4.75
N ALA A 225 7.65 4.22 -4.33
CA ALA A 225 8.87 4.94 -4.67
C ALA A 225 9.19 4.87 -6.18
N MET A 226 8.92 3.74 -6.83
CA MET A 226 9.12 3.59 -8.28
C MET A 226 8.05 4.33 -9.09
N LEU A 227 6.80 4.37 -8.60
CA LEU A 227 5.72 5.17 -9.22
C LEU A 227 6.03 6.67 -9.18
N ALA A 228 6.66 7.16 -8.11
CA ALA A 228 7.12 8.55 -8.04
C ALA A 228 8.17 8.85 -9.12
N ASP A 229 9.15 7.95 -9.30
CA ASP A 229 10.21 8.11 -10.32
C ASP A 229 9.62 8.16 -11.75
N VAL A 230 8.68 7.24 -12.05
CA VAL A 230 7.98 7.25 -13.35
C VAL A 230 7.08 8.49 -13.47
N GLY A 231 6.52 8.98 -12.38
CA GLY A 231 5.77 10.25 -12.35
C GLY A 231 6.62 11.45 -12.78
N ASP A 232 7.86 11.53 -12.30
CA ASP A 232 8.82 12.56 -12.72
C ASP A 232 9.16 12.43 -14.22
N GLU A 233 9.36 11.19 -14.72
CA GLU A 233 9.57 10.95 -16.15
C GLU A 233 8.37 11.39 -16.99
N VAL A 234 7.14 11.04 -16.59
CA VAL A 234 5.91 11.48 -17.26
C VAL A 234 5.80 13.02 -17.27
N ARG A 235 6.14 13.66 -16.15
CA ARG A 235 6.16 15.13 -16.06
C ARG A 235 7.18 15.76 -17.03
N LEU A 236 8.34 15.15 -17.18
CA LEU A 236 9.36 15.61 -18.14
C LEU A 236 8.87 15.46 -19.58
N GLU A 237 8.29 14.29 -19.93
CA GLU A 237 7.83 14.00 -21.29
C GLU A 237 6.58 14.77 -21.71
N GLN A 238 5.61 14.92 -20.80
CA GLN A 238 4.28 15.47 -21.13
C GLN A 238 4.08 16.92 -20.67
N GLY A 239 5.00 17.48 -19.89
CA GLY A 239 4.88 18.85 -19.37
C GLY A 239 3.81 19.04 -18.30
N GLN A 240 3.11 17.98 -17.87
CA GLN A 240 2.02 18.03 -16.90
C GLN A 240 2.29 17.13 -15.73
N GLU A 241 1.98 17.61 -14.53
CA GLU A 241 2.07 16.77 -13.34
C GLU A 241 0.86 15.84 -13.25
N ARG A 242 1.10 14.53 -13.34
CA ARG A 242 0.06 13.48 -13.30
C ARG A 242 0.27 12.48 -12.16
N LEU A 243 1.09 12.81 -11.18
CA LEU A 243 1.46 11.91 -10.09
C LEU A 243 0.24 11.47 -9.27
N SER A 244 -0.70 12.37 -8.99
CA SER A 244 -1.94 12.07 -8.29
C SER A 244 -2.79 11.02 -9.03
N LEU A 245 -2.85 11.12 -10.35
CA LEU A 245 -3.56 10.18 -11.20
C LEU A 245 -2.89 8.80 -11.23
N ILE A 246 -1.55 8.77 -11.28
CA ILE A 246 -0.77 7.53 -11.20
C ILE A 246 -1.03 6.81 -9.88
N TYR A 247 -1.01 7.51 -8.75
CA TYR A 247 -1.33 6.91 -7.45
C TYR A 247 -2.79 6.47 -7.33
N ALA A 248 -3.73 7.18 -7.94
CA ALA A 248 -5.14 6.78 -7.98
C ALA A 248 -5.32 5.46 -8.74
N LEU A 249 -4.67 5.32 -9.91
CA LEU A 249 -4.67 4.07 -10.69
C LEU A 249 -4.01 2.92 -9.93
N ASN A 250 -2.90 3.18 -9.23
CA ASN A 250 -2.25 2.19 -8.38
C ASN A 250 -3.17 1.73 -7.23
N SER A 251 -3.87 2.65 -6.60
CA SER A 251 -4.85 2.35 -5.55
C SER A 251 -6.02 1.51 -6.08
N LEU A 252 -6.47 1.81 -7.30
CA LEU A 252 -7.50 1.02 -7.99
C LEU A 252 -7.00 -0.41 -8.26
N ALA A 253 -5.78 -0.57 -8.77
CA ALA A 253 -5.15 -1.86 -8.99
C ALA A 253 -5.07 -2.69 -7.70
N ALA A 254 -4.65 -2.08 -6.58
CA ALA A 254 -4.60 -2.73 -5.29
C ALA A 254 -5.99 -3.16 -4.78
N LYS A 255 -7.03 -2.32 -4.95
CA LYS A 255 -8.41 -2.65 -4.55
C LYS A 255 -8.99 -3.80 -5.37
N ILE A 256 -8.75 -3.81 -6.69
CA ILE A 256 -9.15 -4.91 -7.56
C ILE A 256 -8.49 -6.21 -7.10
N ALA A 257 -7.17 -6.20 -6.88
CA ALA A 257 -6.42 -7.36 -6.42
C ALA A 257 -6.93 -7.87 -5.05
N GLY A 258 -7.21 -6.98 -4.10
CA GLY A 258 -7.77 -7.33 -2.80
C GLY A 258 -9.15 -8.02 -2.89
N ALA A 259 -10.02 -7.55 -3.78
CA ALA A 259 -11.30 -8.18 -4.03
C ALA A 259 -11.14 -9.58 -4.68
N PHE A 260 -10.22 -9.71 -5.63
CA PHE A 260 -9.90 -10.99 -6.24
C PHE A 260 -9.27 -11.98 -5.26
N ALA A 261 -8.47 -11.52 -4.31
CA ALA A 261 -7.85 -12.38 -3.30
C ALA A 261 -8.88 -13.22 -2.56
N ILE A 262 -9.96 -12.59 -2.10
CA ILE A 262 -11.04 -13.29 -1.38
C ILE A 262 -11.92 -14.07 -2.38
N GLY A 263 -12.30 -13.44 -3.49
CA GLY A 263 -13.25 -14.01 -4.46
C GLY A 263 -12.74 -15.27 -5.17
N VAL A 264 -11.44 -15.44 -5.31
CA VAL A 264 -10.83 -16.61 -5.96
C VAL A 264 -10.39 -17.68 -4.96
N THR A 265 -9.89 -17.26 -3.78
CA THR A 265 -9.31 -18.18 -2.80
C THR A 265 -10.32 -19.18 -2.26
N PHE A 266 -11.49 -18.73 -1.81
CA PHE A 266 -12.47 -19.64 -1.21
C PHE A 266 -13.11 -20.62 -2.21
N PRO A 267 -13.55 -20.21 -3.43
CA PRO A 267 -14.03 -21.18 -4.41
C PRO A 267 -12.98 -22.20 -4.85
N LEU A 268 -11.70 -21.79 -4.92
CA LEU A 268 -10.64 -22.75 -5.20
C LEU A 268 -10.46 -23.75 -4.06
N LEU A 269 -10.44 -23.27 -2.82
CA LEU A 269 -10.29 -24.12 -1.65
C LEU A 269 -11.42 -25.16 -1.53
N GLN A 270 -12.66 -24.72 -1.81
CA GLN A 270 -13.81 -25.61 -1.85
C GLN A 270 -13.68 -26.69 -2.94
N ARG A 271 -13.19 -26.32 -4.15
CA ARG A 271 -12.92 -27.31 -5.22
C ARG A 271 -11.81 -28.29 -4.86
N LEU A 272 -10.89 -27.89 -3.99
CA LEU A 272 -9.84 -28.78 -3.46
C LEU A 272 -10.33 -29.66 -2.30
N GLY A 273 -11.62 -29.60 -1.96
CA GLY A 273 -12.27 -30.46 -0.97
C GLY A 273 -12.17 -29.96 0.48
N TYR A 274 -11.66 -28.75 0.71
CA TYR A 274 -11.61 -28.17 2.05
C TYR A 274 -12.91 -27.42 2.37
N ASN A 275 -13.49 -27.69 3.54
CA ASN A 275 -14.67 -27.00 4.05
C ASN A 275 -14.27 -26.03 5.18
N PRO A 276 -14.41 -24.70 4.98
CA PRO A 276 -14.03 -23.69 5.99
C PRO A 276 -15.12 -23.45 7.06
N THR A 277 -16.20 -24.25 7.09
CA THR A 277 -17.29 -24.07 8.07
C THR A 277 -16.81 -24.52 9.45
N ASP A 278 -17.13 -23.77 10.50
CA ASP A 278 -16.79 -24.13 11.88
C ASP A 278 -17.34 -25.51 12.25
N GLY A 279 -16.46 -26.32 12.83
CA GLY A 279 -16.79 -27.70 13.22
C GLY A 279 -16.81 -28.73 12.08
N ALA A 280 -16.50 -28.35 10.84
CA ALA A 280 -16.38 -29.28 9.73
C ALA A 280 -15.15 -30.20 9.91
N VAL A 281 -15.36 -31.51 9.76
CA VAL A 281 -14.26 -32.46 9.76
C VAL A 281 -13.66 -32.54 8.36
N ASN A 282 -12.47 -31.96 8.18
CA ASN A 282 -11.74 -32.03 6.94
C ASN A 282 -10.84 -33.28 6.87
N THR A 283 -10.77 -33.88 5.69
CA THR A 283 -9.88 -35.03 5.46
C THR A 283 -8.41 -34.57 5.44
N GLU A 284 -7.48 -35.48 5.69
CA GLU A 284 -6.03 -35.20 5.59
C GLU A 284 -5.64 -34.64 4.20
N GLY A 285 -6.30 -35.16 3.15
CA GLY A 285 -6.09 -34.64 1.79
C GLY A 285 -6.55 -33.21 1.62
N ALA A 286 -7.67 -32.81 2.21
CA ALA A 286 -8.19 -31.44 2.19
C ALA A 286 -7.28 -30.51 2.98
N ILE A 287 -6.77 -30.93 4.15
CA ILE A 287 -5.79 -30.15 4.94
C ILE A 287 -4.49 -29.96 4.16
N ARG A 288 -3.99 -30.99 3.49
CA ARG A 288 -2.81 -30.86 2.62
C ARG A 288 -3.04 -29.91 1.45
N SER A 289 -4.23 -29.90 0.88
CA SER A 289 -4.62 -28.94 -0.17
C SER A 289 -4.64 -27.50 0.35
N LEU A 290 -5.13 -27.28 1.57
CA LEU A 290 -5.06 -26.00 2.26
C LEU A 290 -3.60 -25.55 2.47
N GLU A 291 -2.73 -26.44 2.93
CA GLU A 291 -1.30 -26.17 3.13
C GLU A 291 -0.63 -25.69 1.83
N TRP A 292 -0.85 -26.41 0.74
CA TRP A 292 -0.32 -26.02 -0.56
C TRP A 292 -0.93 -24.71 -1.07
N ALA A 293 -2.23 -24.51 -0.93
CA ALA A 293 -2.90 -23.28 -1.32
C ALA A 293 -2.36 -22.08 -0.53
N TYR A 294 -2.13 -22.23 0.78
CA TYR A 294 -1.61 -21.18 1.65
C TYR A 294 -0.20 -20.70 1.24
N ILE A 295 0.64 -21.59 0.72
CA ILE A 295 2.04 -21.29 0.40
C ILE A 295 2.24 -21.02 -1.08
N ALA A 296 1.74 -21.88 -1.96
CA ALA A 296 1.97 -21.75 -3.39
C ALA A 296 1.31 -20.50 -3.99
N GLY A 297 0.09 -20.17 -3.56
CA GLY A 297 -0.62 -18.98 -4.04
C GLY A 297 0.19 -17.69 -3.81
N PRO A 298 0.52 -17.35 -2.56
CA PRO A 298 1.30 -16.16 -2.26
C PRO A 298 2.68 -16.15 -2.93
N ILE A 299 3.40 -17.28 -2.96
CA ILE A 299 4.71 -17.37 -3.61
C ILE A 299 4.59 -17.03 -5.09
N VAL A 300 3.63 -17.64 -5.81
CA VAL A 300 3.44 -17.39 -7.24
C VAL A 300 3.17 -15.90 -7.48
N PHE A 301 2.22 -15.31 -6.76
CA PHE A 301 1.87 -13.91 -6.98
C PHE A 301 2.99 -12.96 -6.55
N VAL A 302 3.65 -13.17 -5.42
CA VAL A 302 4.73 -12.31 -4.95
C VAL A 302 5.93 -12.39 -5.91
N MET A 303 6.28 -13.59 -6.39
CA MET A 303 7.34 -13.75 -7.38
C MET A 303 6.99 -13.13 -8.73
N LEU A 304 5.73 -13.23 -9.17
CA LEU A 304 5.26 -12.50 -10.37
C LEU A 304 5.38 -10.99 -10.18
N GLY A 305 5.04 -10.45 -9.01
CA GLY A 305 5.22 -9.04 -8.70
C GLY A 305 6.68 -8.60 -8.79
N GLY A 306 7.60 -9.39 -8.22
CA GLY A 306 9.05 -9.18 -8.38
C GLY A 306 9.53 -9.32 -9.82
N ALA A 307 8.97 -10.26 -10.59
CA ALA A 307 9.31 -10.49 -11.98
C ALA A 307 8.89 -9.31 -12.91
N CYS A 308 7.81 -8.61 -12.59
CA CYS A 308 7.37 -7.44 -13.36
C CYS A 308 8.45 -6.35 -13.45
N VAL A 309 9.38 -6.28 -12.51
CA VAL A 309 10.45 -5.27 -12.50
C VAL A 309 11.80 -5.79 -13.01
N ILE A 310 11.85 -7.00 -13.57
CA ILE A 310 13.06 -7.51 -14.21
C ILE A 310 13.40 -6.67 -15.45
N GLY A 311 14.66 -6.26 -15.58
CA GLY A 311 15.09 -5.39 -16.67
C GLY A 311 14.55 -3.97 -16.57
N TRP A 312 14.27 -3.47 -15.36
CA TRP A 312 13.84 -2.10 -15.11
C TRP A 312 14.90 -1.10 -15.56
N ARG A 313 14.49 -0.12 -16.38
CA ARG A 313 15.39 0.83 -17.02
C ARG A 313 15.59 2.14 -16.26
N LEU A 314 14.60 2.51 -15.45
CA LEU A 314 14.65 3.75 -14.68
C LEU A 314 15.40 3.48 -13.36
N ASP A 315 16.73 3.49 -13.43
CA ASP A 315 17.61 3.35 -12.27
C ASP A 315 17.88 4.72 -11.60
N ALA A 316 18.72 4.71 -10.55
CA ALA A 316 19.04 5.91 -9.79
C ALA A 316 19.77 6.98 -10.62
N GLU A 317 20.61 6.57 -11.57
CA GLU A 317 21.38 7.50 -12.41
C GLU A 317 20.45 8.17 -13.44
N ARG A 318 19.61 7.39 -14.11
CA ARG A 318 18.63 7.89 -15.06
C ARG A 318 17.61 8.82 -14.38
N HIS A 319 17.13 8.45 -13.18
CA HIS A 319 16.23 9.32 -12.41
C HIS A 319 16.91 10.63 -11.98
N ALA A 320 18.18 10.58 -11.54
CA ALA A 320 18.93 11.80 -11.22
C ALA A 320 19.11 12.73 -12.43
N GLN A 321 19.22 12.19 -13.66
CA GLN A 321 19.24 12.98 -14.87
C GLN A 321 17.87 13.64 -15.12
N ILE A 322 16.78 12.88 -15.04
CA ILE A 322 15.40 13.40 -15.19
C ILE A 322 15.14 14.55 -14.22
N ARG A 323 15.58 14.42 -12.96
CA ARG A 323 15.45 15.48 -11.97
C ARG A 323 16.20 16.75 -12.36
N ARG A 324 17.44 16.63 -12.82
CA ARG A 324 18.23 17.79 -13.30
C ARG A 324 17.56 18.49 -14.49
N ASP A 325 17.03 17.72 -15.43
CA ASP A 325 16.33 18.25 -16.60
C ASP A 325 15.04 18.97 -16.19
N LEU A 326 14.29 18.44 -15.23
CA LEU A 326 13.12 19.09 -14.64
C LEU A 326 13.48 20.38 -13.92
N ASP A 327 14.50 20.35 -13.07
CA ASP A 327 14.96 21.54 -12.32
C ASP A 327 15.40 22.65 -13.27
N THR A 328 16.11 22.32 -14.35
CA THR A 328 16.52 23.27 -15.39
C THR A 328 15.30 23.87 -16.11
N ARG A 329 14.32 23.04 -16.46
CA ARG A 329 13.08 23.51 -17.11
C ARG A 329 12.26 24.39 -16.19
N ASP A 330 12.11 24.01 -14.93
CA ASP A 330 11.31 24.75 -13.95
C ASP A 330 11.97 26.12 -13.64
N ALA A 331 13.31 26.18 -13.62
CA ALA A 331 14.05 27.46 -13.51
C ALA A 331 13.78 28.40 -14.70
N GLN A 332 13.77 27.87 -15.92
CA GLN A 332 13.45 28.69 -17.12
C GLN A 332 12.02 29.25 -17.07
N TYR A 333 11.05 28.45 -16.58
CA TYR A 333 9.68 28.96 -16.41
C TYR A 333 9.54 29.97 -15.28
N ALA A 334 10.36 29.91 -14.23
CA ALA A 334 10.37 30.89 -13.16
C ALA A 334 10.98 32.25 -13.60
N GLU A 335 11.93 32.25 -14.54
CA GLU A 335 12.56 33.44 -15.08
C GLU A 335 11.74 34.12 -16.19
N ALA A 336 10.91 33.35 -16.91
CA ALA A 336 10.13 33.89 -18.04
C ALA A 336 9.21 35.08 -17.69
N PRO A 337 8.43 35.06 -16.58
CA PRO A 337 7.60 36.23 -16.22
C PRO A 337 8.39 37.50 -15.91
N ILE A 338 9.62 37.37 -15.39
CA ILE A 338 10.48 38.50 -15.06
C ILE A 338 11.01 39.14 -16.34
N LEU A 339 11.40 38.36 -17.32
CA LEU A 339 11.84 38.83 -18.61
C LEU A 339 10.72 39.51 -19.40
N GLU A 340 9.50 38.97 -19.36
CA GLU A 340 8.33 39.56 -20.02
C GLU A 340 7.90 40.87 -19.37
N SER A 341 8.00 40.99 -18.04
CA SER A 341 7.74 42.27 -17.33
C SER A 341 8.79 43.30 -17.59
N LEU A 342 10.06 42.94 -17.79
CA LEU A 342 11.14 43.85 -18.15
C LEU A 342 11.09 44.28 -19.62
N SER A 343 10.57 43.46 -20.51
CA SER A 343 10.41 43.76 -21.93
C SER A 343 9.16 44.59 -22.24
N SER A 344 8.22 44.69 -21.31
CA SER A 344 6.98 45.47 -21.41
C SER A 344 7.04 46.86 -20.78
N GLU A 345 8.21 47.33 -20.35
CA GLU A 345 8.39 48.72 -19.89
C GLU A 345 8.06 49.67 -21.05
N PRO A 346 7.06 50.56 -20.94
CA PRO A 346 6.77 51.50 -21.99
C PRO A 346 7.96 52.45 -22.12
N ALA A 347 8.45 52.63 -23.34
CA ALA A 347 9.49 53.62 -23.66
C ALA A 347 9.13 54.94 -23.01
N ILE A 348 9.98 55.44 -22.10
CA ILE A 348 9.83 56.74 -21.47
C ILE A 348 9.72 57.78 -22.59
N PRO A 349 8.61 58.54 -22.71
CA PRO A 349 8.53 59.56 -23.71
C PRO A 349 9.61 60.58 -23.42
N VAL A 350 10.55 60.70 -24.31
CA VAL A 350 11.55 61.80 -24.31
C VAL A 350 10.77 63.10 -24.33
N LEU A 351 10.75 63.84 -23.22
CA LEU A 351 10.23 65.20 -23.14
C LEU A 351 11.07 66.08 -24.10
N GLY A 352 10.49 66.30 -25.27
CA GLY A 352 11.06 67.18 -26.23
C GLY A 352 11.18 68.55 -25.62
N ASP A 353 12.35 69.16 -25.83
CA ASP A 353 12.71 70.59 -25.59
C ASP A 353 11.56 71.49 -25.99
N ARG A 354 11.04 72.21 -25.00
CA ARG A 354 10.31 73.43 -25.26
C ARG A 354 11.35 74.64 -25.10
N ASP A 355 11.95 74.94 -26.19
CA ASP A 355 12.52 76.26 -26.36
C ASP A 355 12.11 76.80 -27.72
N SER A 356 11.22 77.80 -27.70
CA SER A 356 11.08 78.99 -28.48
C SER A 356 9.65 79.54 -28.46
#